data_563a644454f266de3f56bf792e2b3c00
#
_entry.id   563a644454f266de3f56bf792e2b3c00
#
_cell.length_a   1.000
_cell.length_b   1.000
_cell.length_c   1.000
_cell.angle_alpha   90.00
_cell.angle_beta   90.00
_cell.angle_gamma   90.00
#
_symmetry.space_group_name_H-M   'P 1'
#
loop_
_entity.id
_entity.type
_entity.pdbx_description
1 polymer ?
#
loop_
_entity_poly.entity_id
_entity_poly.type
_entity_poly.pdbx_seq_one_letter_code
_entity_poly.pdbx_strand_id
1 'polypeptide(L)'
;MLVVALIYLLLAAVGAIGDGFKVATGDNARELFAFATNPLVGLMIGLVATALIQSSSTVSSIIVGMVAGGLPVSIAIPLIMGANIGTSLTSTIVSLGHVRNGAEFRRAFSAATVHDAFNILAVLILLPLEIVFHPLQIGAEALAGLFVGDASVDMKSANFMKILLAPASDLLSASTSWLPGTLWPGIALIVIGIALILFVVSAIGKVLRKVMVGRAQRIMHASVGRGPISGMASGTAVTVLVQSSSTTTSLIVPLAGTGLFTLKQIYPFTLGTNIGTCITALLAATAITGPTAELAMQIAMVHLLFNVLGILVIYGIPFLRRLPPLMAETLAELAQKNKLYVVAYMGGLFFVLPLVMIGISQI
;
A
#
# COMPACT_ATOMS: atom_id res chain seq x y z
N MET A 1 11.86 13.67 18.04
CA MET A 1 11.11 14.91 17.72
C MET A 1 10.71 14.99 16.23
N LEU A 2 11.65 14.97 15.26
CA LEU A 2 11.35 15.15 13.84
C LEU A 2 10.33 14.10 13.30
N VAL A 3 10.50 12.81 13.61
CA VAL A 3 9.57 11.74 13.17
C VAL A 3 8.16 11.96 13.73
N VAL A 4 8.02 12.38 14.98
CA VAL A 4 6.72 12.68 15.60
C VAL A 4 6.05 13.85 14.88
N ALA A 5 6.78 14.90 14.56
CA ALA A 5 6.27 16.03 13.78
C ALA A 5 5.83 15.61 12.37
N LEU A 6 6.60 14.74 11.71
CA LEU A 6 6.24 14.20 10.42
C LEU A 6 4.98 13.30 10.47
N ILE A 7 4.82 12.49 11.52
CA ILE A 7 3.60 11.70 11.74
C ILE A 7 2.40 12.66 11.95
N TYR A 8 2.55 13.70 12.75
CA TYR A 8 1.51 14.70 12.93
C TYR A 8 1.09 15.34 11.59
N LEU A 9 2.06 15.73 10.76
CA LEU A 9 1.78 16.26 9.41
C LEU A 9 1.12 15.23 8.49
N LEU A 10 1.49 13.94 8.60
CA LEU A 10 0.82 12.86 7.86
C LEU A 10 -0.67 12.79 8.22
N LEU A 11 -0.96 12.79 9.51
CA LEU A 11 -2.34 12.72 10.01
C LEU A 11 -3.16 13.94 9.55
N ALA A 12 -2.58 15.14 9.63
CA ALA A 12 -3.22 16.37 9.14
C ALA A 12 -3.47 16.33 7.63
N ALA A 13 -2.52 15.79 6.85
CA ALA A 13 -2.66 15.68 5.40
C ALA A 13 -3.76 14.69 4.98
N VAL A 14 -3.90 13.57 5.69
CA VAL A 14 -5.00 12.61 5.45
C VAL A 14 -6.35 13.24 5.77
N GLY A 15 -6.45 13.98 6.89
CA GLY A 15 -7.63 14.77 7.24
C GLY A 15 -7.99 15.79 6.15
N ALA A 16 -7.00 16.54 5.65
CA ALA A 16 -7.20 17.52 4.59
C ALA A 16 -7.75 16.91 3.28
N ILE A 17 -7.32 15.68 2.92
CA ILE A 17 -7.91 14.98 1.77
C ILE A 17 -9.38 14.68 2.02
N GLY A 18 -9.72 14.14 3.20
CA GLY A 18 -11.11 13.86 3.56
C GLY A 18 -12.00 15.10 3.55
N ASP A 19 -11.54 16.19 4.16
CA ASP A 19 -12.25 17.46 4.18
C ASP A 19 -12.36 18.07 2.77
N GLY A 20 -11.28 17.99 1.98
CA GLY A 20 -11.28 18.45 0.60
C GLY A 20 -12.28 17.70 -0.28
N PHE A 21 -12.40 16.39 -0.13
CA PHE A 21 -13.43 15.62 -0.81
C PHE A 21 -14.82 16.05 -0.39
N LYS A 22 -15.11 16.16 0.91
CA LYS A 22 -16.41 16.63 1.41
C LYS A 22 -16.79 18.01 0.86
N VAL A 23 -15.83 18.93 0.83
CA VAL A 23 -16.04 20.29 0.32
C VAL A 23 -16.26 20.29 -1.20
N ALA A 24 -15.49 19.51 -1.96
CA ALA A 24 -15.58 19.47 -3.43
C ALA A 24 -16.83 18.76 -3.92
N THR A 25 -17.25 17.69 -3.25
CA THR A 25 -18.32 16.79 -3.74
C THR A 25 -19.68 17.09 -3.14
N GLY A 26 -19.73 17.67 -1.94
CA GLY A 26 -20.98 17.79 -1.19
C GLY A 26 -21.67 16.42 -1.09
N ASP A 27 -22.94 16.36 -1.46
CA ASP A 27 -23.74 15.13 -1.45
C ASP A 27 -23.52 14.23 -2.69
N ASN A 28 -22.77 14.68 -3.70
CA ASN A 28 -22.60 13.99 -5.00
C ASN A 28 -21.33 13.13 -5.08
N ALA A 29 -20.72 12.75 -3.94
CA ALA A 29 -19.50 11.95 -3.90
C ALA A 29 -19.62 10.65 -4.74
N ARG A 30 -20.77 9.96 -4.70
CA ARG A 30 -20.99 8.72 -5.45
C ARG A 30 -20.93 8.92 -6.96
N GLU A 31 -21.43 10.03 -7.48
CA GLU A 31 -21.41 10.34 -8.92
C GLU A 31 -20.01 10.59 -9.43
N LEU A 32 -19.17 11.28 -8.62
CA LEU A 32 -17.78 11.51 -8.97
C LEU A 32 -16.93 10.23 -9.05
N PHE A 33 -17.31 9.18 -8.31
CA PHE A 33 -16.60 7.91 -8.34
C PHE A 33 -17.31 6.85 -9.21
N ALA A 34 -18.34 7.23 -9.96
CA ALA A 34 -19.09 6.32 -10.83
C ALA A 34 -18.17 5.59 -11.85
N PHE A 35 -17.09 6.25 -12.32
CA PHE A 35 -16.12 5.64 -13.23
C PHE A 35 -15.34 4.47 -12.60
N ALA A 36 -15.21 4.43 -11.27
CA ALA A 36 -14.47 3.40 -10.54
C ALA A 36 -15.38 2.32 -9.93
N THR A 37 -16.69 2.29 -10.28
CA THR A 37 -17.62 1.26 -9.80
C THR A 37 -17.29 -0.14 -10.32
N ASN A 38 -16.60 -0.23 -11.47
CA ASN A 38 -16.06 -1.50 -11.95
C ASN A 38 -14.83 -1.90 -11.10
N PRO A 39 -14.88 -3.04 -10.39
CA PRO A 39 -13.77 -3.47 -9.53
C PRO A 39 -12.44 -3.63 -10.26
N LEU A 40 -12.46 -4.04 -11.53
CA LEU A 40 -11.23 -4.17 -12.32
C LEU A 40 -10.62 -2.81 -12.63
N VAL A 41 -11.43 -1.80 -12.89
CA VAL A 41 -10.97 -0.41 -13.10
C VAL A 41 -10.35 0.14 -11.82
N GLY A 42 -11.02 -0.04 -10.67
CA GLY A 42 -10.49 0.34 -9.37
C GLY A 42 -9.14 -0.34 -9.09
N LEU A 43 -9.03 -1.64 -9.35
CA LEU A 43 -7.78 -2.41 -9.23
C LEU A 43 -6.66 -1.78 -10.09
N MET A 44 -6.95 -1.50 -11.36
CA MET A 44 -5.97 -0.93 -12.30
C MET A 44 -5.53 0.49 -11.89
N ILE A 45 -6.45 1.31 -11.41
CA ILE A 45 -6.14 2.66 -10.90
C ILE A 45 -5.20 2.56 -9.69
N GLY A 46 -5.49 1.70 -8.72
CA GLY A 46 -4.64 1.48 -7.55
C GLY A 46 -3.24 0.99 -7.92
N LEU A 47 -3.14 0.08 -8.91
CA LEU A 47 -1.89 -0.43 -9.43
C LEU A 47 -1.05 0.69 -10.07
N VAL A 48 -1.63 1.44 -11.02
CA VAL A 48 -0.93 2.54 -11.72
C VAL A 48 -0.52 3.64 -10.74
N ALA A 49 -1.41 4.04 -9.84
CA ALA A 49 -1.11 5.05 -8.82
C ALA A 49 0.12 4.64 -7.99
N THR A 50 0.18 3.39 -7.55
CA THR A 50 1.32 2.89 -6.77
C THR A 50 2.58 2.75 -7.62
N ALA A 51 2.47 2.30 -8.87
CA ALA A 51 3.61 2.20 -9.77
C ALA A 51 4.23 3.57 -10.08
N LEU A 52 3.41 4.61 -10.24
CA LEU A 52 3.87 5.99 -10.48
C LEU A 52 4.44 6.64 -9.21
N ILE A 53 3.76 6.52 -8.08
CA ILE A 53 4.17 7.09 -6.80
C ILE A 53 5.31 6.30 -6.16
N GLN A 54 5.46 5.00 -6.52
CA GLN A 54 6.42 4.03 -5.96
C GLN A 54 6.30 3.85 -4.44
N SER A 55 5.08 4.03 -3.90
CA SER A 55 4.79 3.91 -2.47
C SER A 55 3.34 3.49 -2.23
N SER A 56 3.12 2.22 -1.95
CA SER A 56 1.78 1.72 -1.56
C SER A 56 1.30 2.28 -0.23
N SER A 57 2.21 2.57 0.71
CA SER A 57 1.86 3.24 1.97
C SER A 57 1.25 4.62 1.73
N THR A 58 1.81 5.38 0.78
CA THR A 58 1.27 6.69 0.38
C THR A 58 -0.11 6.52 -0.26
N VAL A 59 -0.23 5.60 -1.23
CA VAL A 59 -1.49 5.38 -1.96
C VAL A 59 -2.59 4.89 -1.01
N SER A 60 -2.29 3.95 -0.11
CA SER A 60 -3.29 3.48 0.86
C SER A 60 -3.69 4.58 1.86
N SER A 61 -2.78 5.47 2.27
CA SER A 61 -3.13 6.63 3.10
C SER A 61 -4.03 7.63 2.37
N ILE A 62 -3.80 7.84 1.07
CA ILE A 62 -4.66 8.66 0.23
C ILE A 62 -6.06 8.03 0.13
N ILE A 63 -6.14 6.71 -0.11
CA ILE A 63 -7.42 5.99 -0.19
C ILE A 63 -8.19 6.08 1.13
N VAL A 64 -7.51 5.97 2.29
CA VAL A 64 -8.12 6.19 3.61
C VAL A 64 -8.74 7.60 3.69
N GLY A 65 -8.01 8.63 3.26
CA GLY A 65 -8.52 10.01 3.20
C GLY A 65 -9.71 10.16 2.24
N MET A 66 -9.67 9.50 1.07
CA MET A 66 -10.80 9.51 0.12
C MET A 66 -12.05 8.86 0.71
N VAL A 67 -11.92 7.72 1.42
CA VAL A 67 -13.03 7.06 2.10
C VAL A 67 -13.60 7.95 3.22
N ALA A 68 -12.74 8.60 3.99
CA ALA A 68 -13.18 9.60 4.97
C ALA A 68 -13.93 10.79 4.32
N GLY A 69 -13.60 11.10 3.07
CA GLY A 69 -14.25 12.13 2.25
C GLY A 69 -15.50 11.69 1.51
N GLY A 70 -15.90 10.41 1.62
CA GLY A 70 -17.14 9.89 1.03
C GLY A 70 -16.96 8.88 -0.10
N LEU A 71 -15.73 8.46 -0.45
CA LEU A 71 -15.53 7.33 -1.36
C LEU A 71 -16.12 6.06 -0.74
N PRO A 72 -17.05 5.35 -1.42
CA PRO A 72 -17.58 4.09 -0.92
C PRO A 72 -16.49 3.04 -0.68
N VAL A 73 -16.56 2.32 0.46
CA VAL A 73 -15.59 1.26 0.81
C VAL A 73 -15.53 0.19 -0.27
N SER A 74 -16.67 -0.21 -0.84
CA SER A 74 -16.72 -1.20 -1.93
C SER A 74 -15.91 -0.81 -3.17
N ILE A 75 -15.80 0.49 -3.47
CA ILE A 75 -14.94 1.02 -4.56
C ILE A 75 -13.47 1.08 -4.10
N ALA A 76 -13.23 1.40 -2.83
CA ALA A 76 -11.89 1.53 -2.28
C ALA A 76 -11.16 0.18 -2.13
N ILE A 77 -11.89 -0.93 -1.93
CA ILE A 77 -11.30 -2.27 -1.79
C ILE A 77 -10.44 -2.67 -2.99
N PRO A 78 -10.94 -2.65 -4.24
CA PRO A 78 -10.11 -2.95 -5.41
C PRO A 78 -8.92 -1.99 -5.58
N LEU A 79 -9.07 -0.71 -5.24
CA LEU A 79 -7.97 0.26 -5.25
C LEU A 79 -6.82 -0.18 -4.32
N ILE A 80 -7.14 -0.62 -3.10
CA ILE A 80 -6.16 -1.14 -2.13
C ILE A 80 -5.49 -2.41 -2.67
N MET A 81 -6.26 -3.33 -3.25
CA MET A 81 -5.71 -4.55 -3.85
C MET A 81 -4.73 -4.24 -4.99
N GLY A 82 -5.08 -3.30 -5.87
CA GLY A 82 -4.22 -2.82 -6.94
C GLY A 82 -2.95 -2.13 -6.42
N ALA A 83 -3.08 -1.33 -5.37
CA ALA A 83 -1.94 -0.67 -4.73
C ALA A 83 -0.90 -1.69 -4.20
N ASN A 84 -1.33 -2.85 -3.75
CA ASN A 84 -0.41 -3.91 -3.33
C ASN A 84 0.41 -4.46 -4.52
N ILE A 85 -0.22 -4.69 -5.70
CA ILE A 85 0.50 -5.15 -6.89
C ILE A 85 1.55 -4.11 -7.33
N GLY A 86 1.19 -2.82 -7.35
CA GLY A 86 2.09 -1.75 -7.80
C GLY A 86 3.36 -1.57 -6.95
N THR A 87 3.43 -2.16 -5.76
CA THR A 87 4.52 -1.96 -4.79
C THR A 87 5.89 -2.42 -5.29
N SER A 88 5.95 -3.49 -6.05
CA SER A 88 7.19 -4.20 -6.36
C SER A 88 7.94 -3.67 -7.57
N LEU A 89 7.41 -2.68 -8.28
CA LEU A 89 8.11 -2.05 -9.41
C LEU A 89 9.50 -1.53 -8.98
N THR A 90 9.61 -0.94 -7.79
CA THR A 90 10.90 -0.42 -7.28
C THR A 90 11.94 -1.54 -7.07
N SER A 91 11.55 -2.67 -6.46
CA SER A 91 12.46 -3.81 -6.24
C SER A 91 12.87 -4.45 -7.57
N THR A 92 11.98 -4.48 -8.55
CA THR A 92 12.26 -4.94 -9.91
C THR A 92 13.31 -4.04 -10.59
N ILE A 93 13.20 -2.72 -10.46
CA ILE A 93 14.23 -1.78 -10.95
C ILE A 93 15.58 -2.03 -10.25
N VAL A 94 15.59 -2.24 -8.94
CA VAL A 94 16.83 -2.51 -8.19
C VAL A 94 17.51 -3.79 -8.68
N SER A 95 16.77 -4.82 -9.05
CA SER A 95 17.33 -6.07 -9.58
C SER A 95 18.10 -5.87 -10.90
N LEU A 96 17.78 -4.83 -11.69
CA LEU A 96 18.49 -4.48 -12.92
C LEU A 96 19.95 -4.06 -12.65
N GLY A 97 20.30 -3.66 -11.42
CA GLY A 97 21.69 -3.43 -11.04
C GLY A 97 22.60 -4.66 -11.21
N HIS A 98 22.01 -5.87 -11.25
CA HIS A 98 22.72 -7.15 -11.45
C HIS A 98 22.67 -7.64 -12.90
N VAL A 99 22.14 -6.86 -13.86
CA VAL A 99 21.84 -7.30 -15.23
C VAL A 99 23.06 -7.83 -16.01
N ARG A 100 24.27 -7.39 -15.65
CA ARG A 100 25.53 -7.77 -16.31
C ARG A 100 25.99 -9.19 -15.93
N ASN A 101 25.60 -9.70 -14.77
CA ASN A 101 25.90 -11.05 -14.33
C ASN A 101 24.62 -11.89 -14.37
N GLY A 102 24.48 -12.79 -15.36
CA GLY A 102 23.26 -13.54 -15.60
C GLY A 102 22.78 -14.38 -14.41
N ALA A 103 23.68 -15.01 -13.66
CA ALA A 103 23.32 -15.82 -12.49
C ALA A 103 22.86 -14.95 -11.31
N GLU A 104 23.54 -13.84 -11.05
CA GLU A 104 23.14 -12.87 -10.01
C GLU A 104 21.84 -12.19 -10.39
N PHE A 105 21.69 -11.79 -11.65
CA PHE A 105 20.48 -11.17 -12.16
C PHE A 105 19.27 -12.10 -11.97
N ARG A 106 19.38 -13.39 -12.34
CA ARG A 106 18.29 -14.34 -12.16
C ARG A 106 17.86 -14.42 -10.70
N ARG A 107 18.80 -14.54 -9.76
CA ARG A 107 18.49 -14.58 -8.32
C ARG A 107 17.88 -13.26 -7.82
N ALA A 108 18.45 -12.11 -8.19
CA ALA A 108 17.96 -10.81 -7.79
C ALA A 108 16.56 -10.53 -8.37
N PHE A 109 16.35 -10.84 -9.65
CA PHE A 109 15.08 -10.61 -10.33
C PHE A 109 13.98 -11.52 -9.80
N SER A 110 14.24 -12.81 -9.54
CA SER A 110 13.26 -13.69 -8.91
C SER A 110 12.92 -13.24 -7.47
N ALA A 111 13.89 -12.76 -6.70
CA ALA A 111 13.65 -12.21 -5.38
C ALA A 111 12.80 -10.90 -5.40
N ALA A 112 12.97 -10.10 -6.45
CA ALA A 112 12.16 -8.88 -6.66
C ALA A 112 10.72 -9.23 -7.06
N THR A 113 10.54 -10.21 -7.98
CA THR A 113 9.25 -10.50 -8.60
C THR A 113 8.40 -11.52 -7.82
N VAL A 114 8.95 -12.25 -6.82
CA VAL A 114 8.15 -13.14 -5.98
C VAL A 114 7.06 -12.40 -5.20
N HIS A 115 7.31 -11.14 -4.87
CA HIS A 115 6.34 -10.26 -4.23
C HIS A 115 5.16 -9.97 -5.16
N ASP A 116 5.43 -9.63 -6.43
CA ASP A 116 4.40 -9.44 -7.45
C ASP A 116 3.58 -10.70 -7.67
N ALA A 117 4.26 -11.83 -7.85
CA ALA A 117 3.62 -13.11 -8.09
C ALA A 117 2.65 -13.47 -6.95
N PHE A 118 3.03 -13.18 -5.69
CA PHE A 118 2.14 -13.37 -4.55
C PHE A 118 0.95 -12.41 -4.60
N ASN A 119 1.16 -11.10 -4.81
CA ASN A 119 0.10 -10.10 -4.82
C ASN A 119 -0.89 -10.33 -5.97
N ILE A 120 -0.38 -10.69 -7.15
CA ILE A 120 -1.24 -11.04 -8.31
C ILE A 120 -2.09 -12.28 -7.97
N LEU A 121 -1.49 -13.34 -7.42
CA LEU A 121 -2.22 -14.55 -7.04
C LEU A 121 -3.25 -14.25 -5.93
N ALA A 122 -2.91 -13.41 -4.96
CA ALA A 122 -3.83 -12.96 -3.92
C ALA A 122 -5.04 -12.21 -4.50
N VAL A 123 -4.81 -11.31 -5.45
CA VAL A 123 -5.89 -10.61 -6.16
C VAL A 123 -6.74 -11.56 -6.97
N LEU A 124 -6.12 -12.49 -7.73
CA LEU A 124 -6.87 -13.46 -8.54
C LEU A 124 -7.78 -14.38 -7.72
N ILE A 125 -7.42 -14.63 -6.46
CA ILE A 125 -8.24 -15.45 -5.54
C ILE A 125 -9.24 -14.58 -4.78
N LEU A 126 -8.77 -13.50 -4.15
CA LEU A 126 -9.58 -12.75 -3.20
C LEU A 126 -10.51 -11.73 -3.86
N LEU A 127 -10.17 -11.16 -5.03
CA LEU A 127 -11.06 -10.20 -5.69
C LEU A 127 -12.37 -10.83 -6.18
N PRO A 128 -12.37 -12.01 -6.86
CA PRO A 128 -13.64 -12.67 -7.18
C PRO A 128 -14.47 -13.06 -5.94
N LEU A 129 -13.80 -13.50 -4.87
CA LEU A 129 -14.47 -13.81 -3.60
C LEU A 129 -15.07 -12.55 -2.98
N GLU A 130 -14.36 -11.43 -3.05
CA GLU A 130 -14.86 -10.13 -2.55
C GLU A 130 -16.05 -9.63 -3.35
N ILE A 131 -16.05 -9.78 -4.68
CA ILE A 131 -17.17 -9.38 -5.53
C ILE A 131 -18.43 -10.16 -5.22
N VAL A 132 -18.32 -11.45 -4.88
CA VAL A 132 -19.47 -12.35 -4.69
C VAL A 132 -19.93 -12.41 -3.23
N PHE A 133 -18.98 -12.49 -2.29
CA PHE A 133 -19.25 -12.81 -0.88
C PHE A 133 -18.87 -11.68 0.09
N HIS A 134 -18.13 -10.66 -0.36
CA HIS A 134 -17.67 -9.52 0.44
C HIS A 134 -16.91 -9.87 1.74
N PRO A 135 -16.05 -10.93 1.78
CA PRO A 135 -15.42 -11.37 3.02
C PRO A 135 -14.48 -10.32 3.62
N LEU A 136 -13.78 -9.54 2.80
CA LEU A 136 -12.90 -8.47 3.26
C LEU A 136 -13.70 -7.30 3.82
N GLN A 137 -14.76 -6.90 3.13
CA GLN A 137 -15.63 -5.82 3.57
C GLN A 137 -16.29 -6.16 4.91
N ILE A 138 -16.92 -7.33 5.02
CA ILE A 138 -17.62 -7.80 6.22
C ILE A 138 -16.63 -7.98 7.39
N GLY A 139 -15.51 -8.65 7.13
CA GLY A 139 -14.49 -8.87 8.17
C GLY A 139 -13.85 -7.57 8.66
N ALA A 140 -13.61 -6.63 7.75
CA ALA A 140 -13.04 -5.33 8.09
C ALA A 140 -14.04 -4.44 8.85
N GLU A 141 -15.33 -4.49 8.53
CA GLU A 141 -16.39 -3.80 9.24
C GLU A 141 -16.47 -4.30 10.69
N ALA A 142 -16.51 -5.63 10.89
CA ALA A 142 -16.53 -6.22 12.23
C ALA A 142 -15.28 -5.82 13.03
N LEU A 143 -14.09 -5.82 12.44
CA LEU A 143 -12.87 -5.39 13.11
C LEU A 143 -12.87 -3.89 13.40
N ALA A 144 -13.28 -3.04 12.45
CA ALA A 144 -13.35 -1.60 12.65
C ALA A 144 -14.28 -1.24 13.81
N GLY A 145 -15.44 -1.91 13.92
CA GLY A 145 -16.37 -1.75 15.04
C GLY A 145 -15.76 -2.06 16.40
N LEU A 146 -14.81 -3.01 16.49
CA LEU A 146 -14.11 -3.30 17.75
C LEU A 146 -13.14 -2.18 18.18
N PHE A 147 -12.59 -1.44 17.22
CA PHE A 147 -11.65 -0.34 17.50
C PHE A 147 -12.33 1.01 17.68
N VAL A 148 -13.51 1.19 17.10
CA VAL A 148 -14.26 2.46 17.11
C VAL A 148 -15.54 2.35 17.94
N GLY A 149 -15.95 1.15 18.35
CA GLY A 149 -17.29 0.83 18.86
C GLY A 149 -17.60 1.07 20.33
N ASP A 150 -16.66 1.56 21.18
CA ASP A 150 -16.96 1.92 22.57
C ASP A 150 -17.22 3.43 22.68
N ALA A 151 -18.48 3.84 22.53
CA ALA A 151 -18.90 5.24 22.43
C ALA A 151 -18.37 6.18 23.53
N SER A 152 -18.01 5.67 24.70
CA SER A 152 -17.47 6.46 25.82
C SER A 152 -15.94 6.68 25.73
N VAL A 153 -15.20 5.70 25.20
CA VAL A 153 -13.75 5.82 24.95
C VAL A 153 -13.53 6.56 23.65
N ASP A 154 -14.40 6.35 22.67
CA ASP A 154 -14.35 6.95 21.34
C ASP A 154 -14.55 8.48 21.36
N MET A 155 -15.53 8.98 22.13
CA MET A 155 -15.75 10.44 22.23
C MET A 155 -14.55 11.17 22.86
N LYS A 156 -13.83 10.58 23.80
CA LYS A 156 -12.64 11.20 24.42
C LYS A 156 -11.44 11.17 23.48
N SER A 157 -11.20 10.03 22.81
CA SER A 157 -10.11 9.88 21.85
C SER A 157 -10.35 10.69 20.56
N ALA A 158 -11.58 10.70 20.06
CA ALA A 158 -11.98 11.53 18.91
C ALA A 158 -11.82 13.02 19.20
N ASN A 159 -12.24 13.48 20.40
CA ASN A 159 -12.04 14.86 20.81
C ASN A 159 -10.56 15.21 20.96
N PHE A 160 -9.74 14.32 21.49
CA PHE A 160 -8.29 14.54 21.61
C PHE A 160 -7.64 14.70 20.23
N MET A 161 -7.90 13.77 19.29
CA MET A 161 -7.35 13.85 17.94
C MET A 161 -7.84 15.09 17.19
N LYS A 162 -9.12 15.42 17.32
CA LYS A 162 -9.70 16.63 16.74
C LYS A 162 -9.00 17.88 17.26
N ILE A 163 -8.82 18.00 18.58
CA ILE A 163 -8.13 19.14 19.21
C ILE A 163 -6.66 19.19 18.78
N LEU A 164 -6.00 18.02 18.73
CA LEU A 164 -4.59 17.92 18.34
C LEU A 164 -4.37 18.35 16.87
N LEU A 165 -5.26 17.96 15.96
CA LEU A 165 -5.13 18.23 14.53
C LEU A 165 -5.76 19.55 14.10
N ALA A 166 -6.65 20.15 14.91
CA ALA A 166 -7.36 21.38 14.58
C ALA A 166 -6.43 22.52 14.08
N PRO A 167 -5.28 22.82 14.71
CA PRO A 167 -4.44 23.92 14.22
C PRO A 167 -3.91 23.70 12.79
N ALA A 168 -3.58 22.45 12.44
CA ALA A 168 -3.12 22.13 11.10
C ALA A 168 -4.28 22.09 10.09
N SER A 169 -5.43 21.52 10.48
CA SER A 169 -6.64 21.47 9.65
C SER A 169 -7.16 22.87 9.35
N ASP A 170 -7.24 23.75 10.35
CA ASP A 170 -7.68 25.13 10.20
C ASP A 170 -6.74 25.93 9.28
N LEU A 171 -5.40 25.73 9.43
CA LEU A 171 -4.42 26.38 8.57
C LEU A 171 -4.55 25.93 7.12
N LEU A 172 -4.71 24.61 6.88
CA LEU A 172 -4.89 24.08 5.54
C LEU A 172 -6.19 24.55 4.91
N SER A 173 -7.29 24.54 5.63
CA SER A 173 -8.59 25.05 5.17
C SER A 173 -8.54 26.56 4.88
N ALA A 174 -7.93 27.35 5.75
CA ALA A 174 -7.74 28.78 5.54
C ALA A 174 -6.88 29.10 4.31
N SER A 175 -5.88 28.25 4.01
CA SER A 175 -5.00 28.43 2.85
C SER A 175 -5.73 28.30 1.51
N THR A 176 -6.91 27.70 1.46
CA THR A 176 -7.70 27.46 0.24
C THR A 176 -9.02 28.25 0.21
N SER A 177 -9.45 28.84 1.34
CA SER A 177 -10.75 29.51 1.48
C SER A 177 -10.94 30.77 0.61
N TRP A 178 -9.86 31.34 0.06
CA TRP A 178 -9.91 32.49 -0.86
C TRP A 178 -10.30 32.10 -2.29
N LEU A 179 -10.34 30.79 -2.62
CA LEU A 179 -10.75 30.30 -3.93
C LEU A 179 -12.28 30.36 -4.08
N PRO A 180 -12.80 30.65 -5.31
CA PRO A 180 -14.23 30.81 -5.51
C PRO A 180 -14.99 29.49 -5.45
N GLY A 181 -16.22 29.54 -4.91
CA GLY A 181 -17.12 28.39 -4.80
C GLY A 181 -16.65 27.35 -3.78
N THR A 182 -17.21 26.15 -3.85
CA THR A 182 -16.86 25.01 -2.98
C THR A 182 -15.92 24.01 -3.67
N LEU A 183 -16.07 23.85 -4.98
CA LEU A 183 -15.30 22.88 -5.76
C LEU A 183 -13.78 23.17 -5.74
N TRP A 184 -13.38 24.41 -6.02
CA TRP A 184 -11.97 24.77 -6.10
C TRP A 184 -11.21 24.71 -4.77
N PRO A 185 -11.76 25.21 -3.65
CA PRO A 185 -11.16 24.99 -2.33
C PRO A 185 -10.99 23.51 -1.99
N GLY A 186 -12.01 22.67 -2.29
CA GLY A 186 -11.96 21.25 -2.06
C GLY A 186 -10.86 20.56 -2.89
N ILE A 187 -10.78 20.83 -4.20
CA ILE A 187 -9.71 20.31 -5.07
C ILE A 187 -8.34 20.76 -4.55
N ALA A 188 -8.18 22.02 -4.20
CA ALA A 188 -6.92 22.55 -3.68
C ALA A 188 -6.49 21.83 -2.38
N LEU A 189 -7.42 21.60 -1.45
CA LEU A 189 -7.18 20.82 -0.23
C LEU A 189 -6.71 19.39 -0.53
N ILE A 190 -7.36 18.71 -1.48
CA ILE A 190 -6.98 17.36 -1.92
C ILE A 190 -5.54 17.38 -2.46
N VAL A 191 -5.23 18.31 -3.36
CA VAL A 191 -3.90 18.43 -3.98
C VAL A 191 -2.82 18.74 -2.94
N ILE A 192 -3.08 19.67 -2.02
CA ILE A 192 -2.17 20.00 -0.91
C ILE A 192 -2.00 18.80 0.01
N GLY A 193 -3.08 18.08 0.36
CA GLY A 193 -3.04 16.87 1.18
C GLY A 193 -2.19 15.78 0.53
N ILE A 194 -2.39 15.50 -0.76
CA ILE A 194 -1.58 14.53 -1.52
C ILE A 194 -0.11 14.96 -1.55
N ALA A 195 0.18 16.22 -1.88
CA ALA A 195 1.55 16.73 -1.92
C ALA A 195 2.23 16.62 -0.54
N LEU A 196 1.50 16.93 0.52
CA LEU A 196 2.00 16.83 1.89
C LEU A 196 2.23 15.38 2.32
N ILE A 197 1.35 14.42 1.96
CA ILE A 197 1.59 12.98 2.18
C ILE A 197 2.86 12.53 1.45
N LEU A 198 3.00 12.87 0.16
CA LEU A 198 4.19 12.52 -0.63
C LEU A 198 5.47 13.05 0.02
N PHE A 199 5.45 14.30 0.44
CA PHE A 199 6.58 14.93 1.14
C PHE A 199 6.89 14.23 2.47
N VAL A 200 5.89 14.05 3.32
CA VAL A 200 6.05 13.52 4.68
C VAL A 200 6.50 12.06 4.65
N VAL A 201 5.85 11.21 3.84
CA VAL A 201 6.25 9.80 3.72
C VAL A 201 7.68 9.67 3.19
N SER A 202 8.05 10.49 2.20
CA SER A 202 9.43 10.55 1.69
C SER A 202 10.41 11.01 2.76
N ALA A 203 10.06 12.03 3.56
CA ALA A 203 10.90 12.56 4.63
C ALA A 203 11.07 11.55 5.77
N ILE A 204 9.97 10.91 6.23
CA ILE A 204 10.02 9.81 7.22
C ILE A 204 10.95 8.70 6.72
N GLY A 205 10.75 8.25 5.48
CA GLY A 205 11.57 7.20 4.88
C GLY A 205 13.06 7.56 4.81
N LYS A 206 13.41 8.83 4.49
CA LYS A 206 14.80 9.30 4.47
C LYS A 206 15.41 9.33 5.87
N VAL A 207 14.69 9.86 6.87
CA VAL A 207 15.15 9.94 8.26
C VAL A 207 15.36 8.56 8.86
N LEU A 208 14.36 7.68 8.71
CA LEU A 208 14.42 6.32 9.27
C LEU A 208 15.47 5.47 8.55
N ARG A 209 15.62 5.57 7.23
CA ARG A 209 16.70 4.89 6.51
C ARG A 209 18.08 5.27 7.05
N LYS A 210 18.34 6.57 7.22
CA LYS A 210 19.64 7.05 7.73
C LYS A 210 19.98 6.46 9.11
N VAL A 211 18.97 6.26 9.96
CA VAL A 211 19.15 5.79 11.35
C VAL A 211 19.05 4.27 11.47
N MET A 212 18.22 3.62 10.64
CA MET A 212 17.80 2.23 10.84
C MET A 212 18.38 1.21 9.86
N VAL A 213 19.01 1.62 8.72
CA VAL A 213 19.52 0.67 7.70
C VAL A 213 20.43 -0.39 8.32
N GLY A 214 21.38 -0.01 9.16
CA GLY A 214 22.28 -0.97 9.80
C GLY A 214 21.58 -1.91 10.80
N ARG A 215 20.48 -1.45 11.45
CA ARG A 215 19.63 -2.30 12.31
C ARG A 215 18.78 -3.23 11.47
N ALA A 216 18.17 -2.71 10.40
CA ALA A 216 17.39 -3.48 9.44
C ALA A 216 18.21 -4.63 8.86
N GLN A 217 19.43 -4.36 8.39
CA GLN A 217 20.34 -5.39 7.89
C GLN A 217 20.67 -6.45 8.96
N ARG A 218 20.95 -6.04 10.20
CA ARG A 218 21.19 -7.00 11.30
C ARG A 218 19.98 -7.88 11.59
N ILE A 219 18.78 -7.31 11.62
CA ILE A 219 17.52 -8.08 11.79
C ILE A 219 17.36 -9.07 10.64
N MET A 220 17.59 -8.64 9.40
CA MET A 220 17.49 -9.52 8.21
C MET A 220 18.49 -10.68 8.31
N HIS A 221 19.77 -10.40 8.55
CA HIS A 221 20.80 -11.43 8.71
C HIS A 221 20.52 -12.39 9.87
N ALA A 222 19.95 -11.89 10.97
CA ALA A 222 19.65 -12.69 12.14
C ALA A 222 18.39 -13.55 11.99
N SER A 223 17.44 -13.20 11.12
CA SER A 223 16.08 -13.77 11.10
C SER A 223 15.71 -14.47 9.79
N VAL A 224 16.22 -13.97 8.64
CA VAL A 224 15.96 -14.58 7.35
C VAL A 224 16.69 -15.95 7.29
N GLY A 225 15.93 -16.99 6.99
CA GLY A 225 16.45 -18.36 6.96
C GLY A 225 16.23 -19.16 8.25
N ARG A 226 15.76 -18.55 9.35
CA ARG A 226 15.38 -19.25 10.61
C ARG A 226 13.96 -19.84 10.60
N GLY A 227 13.30 -19.79 9.45
CA GLY A 227 11.96 -20.33 9.25
C GLY A 227 10.95 -19.28 8.80
N PRO A 228 9.76 -19.71 8.36
CA PRO A 228 8.78 -18.81 7.74
C PRO A 228 8.26 -17.72 8.68
N ILE A 229 7.93 -18.06 9.92
CA ILE A 229 7.40 -17.11 10.91
C ILE A 229 8.45 -16.03 11.23
N SER A 230 9.70 -16.45 11.44
CA SER A 230 10.82 -15.52 11.68
C SER A 230 11.06 -14.59 10.47
N GLY A 231 10.96 -15.14 9.26
CA GLY A 231 11.03 -14.36 8.02
C GLY A 231 9.92 -13.32 7.93
N MET A 232 8.66 -13.72 8.13
CA MET A 232 7.50 -12.82 8.11
C MET A 232 7.61 -11.75 9.19
N ALA A 233 7.90 -12.14 10.43
CA ALA A 233 8.05 -11.20 11.55
C ALA A 233 9.16 -10.17 11.30
N SER A 234 10.29 -10.62 10.74
CA SER A 234 11.39 -9.70 10.41
C SER A 234 11.05 -8.76 9.25
N GLY A 235 10.37 -9.26 8.21
CA GLY A 235 9.88 -8.43 7.11
C GLY A 235 8.91 -7.35 7.59
N THR A 236 7.97 -7.72 8.46
CA THR A 236 7.06 -6.78 9.12
C THR A 236 7.82 -5.76 9.95
N ALA A 237 8.69 -6.21 10.87
CA ALA A 237 9.44 -5.33 11.75
C ALA A 237 10.34 -4.35 10.98
N VAL A 238 11.06 -4.84 9.98
CA VAL A 238 11.93 -3.98 9.14
C VAL A 238 11.09 -2.95 8.38
N THR A 239 9.94 -3.36 7.80
CA THR A 239 9.08 -2.43 7.07
C THR A 239 8.48 -1.37 7.98
N VAL A 240 8.03 -1.73 9.18
CA VAL A 240 7.55 -0.77 10.18
C VAL A 240 8.67 0.19 10.60
N LEU A 241 9.89 -0.31 10.84
CA LEU A 241 11.04 0.51 11.20
C LEU A 241 11.49 1.46 10.08
N VAL A 242 11.45 0.99 8.83
CA VAL A 242 11.86 1.77 7.65
C VAL A 242 10.71 2.60 7.07
N GLN A 243 9.47 2.28 7.44
CA GLN A 243 8.23 2.87 6.90
C GLN A 243 8.13 2.79 5.36
N SER A 244 8.70 1.72 4.78
CA SER A 244 8.70 1.52 3.33
C SER A 244 8.97 0.06 2.97
N SER A 245 7.97 -0.64 2.47
CA SER A 245 8.13 -2.00 1.95
C SER A 245 9.04 -2.05 0.70
N SER A 246 8.92 -1.05 -0.19
CA SER A 246 9.79 -0.95 -1.37
C SER A 246 11.26 -0.82 -0.99
N THR A 247 11.58 -0.04 0.06
CA THR A 247 12.95 0.06 0.58
C THR A 247 13.37 -1.27 1.22
N THR A 248 12.50 -1.89 2.01
CA THR A 248 12.78 -3.17 2.68
C THR A 248 13.08 -4.28 1.68
N THR A 249 12.27 -4.41 0.63
CA THR A 249 12.49 -5.39 -0.45
C THR A 249 13.72 -5.04 -1.27
N SER A 250 14.00 -3.76 -1.52
CA SER A 250 15.22 -3.32 -2.21
C SER A 250 16.50 -3.65 -1.46
N LEU A 251 16.46 -3.76 -0.13
CA LEU A 251 17.63 -4.19 0.67
C LEU A 251 17.92 -5.69 0.54
N ILE A 252 16.89 -6.55 0.36
CA ILE A 252 17.08 -8.00 0.29
C ILE A 252 17.41 -8.48 -1.12
N VAL A 253 17.01 -7.74 -2.17
CA VAL A 253 17.26 -8.11 -3.57
C VAL A 253 18.76 -8.27 -3.90
N PRO A 254 19.67 -7.36 -3.56
CA PRO A 254 21.11 -7.56 -3.76
C PRO A 254 21.67 -8.77 -2.98
N LEU A 255 21.16 -9.02 -1.76
CA LEU A 255 21.58 -10.16 -0.95
C LEU A 255 21.15 -11.49 -1.59
N ALA A 256 19.99 -11.51 -2.24
CA ALA A 256 19.59 -12.64 -3.09
C ALA A 256 20.51 -12.78 -4.31
N GLY A 257 20.82 -11.69 -5.00
CA GLY A 257 21.70 -11.65 -6.16
C GLY A 257 23.05 -12.32 -5.87
N THR A 258 23.70 -11.94 -4.78
CA THR A 258 24.97 -12.56 -4.34
C THR A 258 24.84 -14.01 -3.91
N GLY A 259 23.62 -14.54 -3.71
CA GLY A 259 23.38 -15.91 -3.26
C GLY A 259 23.44 -16.08 -1.74
N LEU A 260 23.49 -14.98 -0.96
CA LEU A 260 23.50 -15.06 0.51
C LEU A 260 22.18 -15.63 1.05
N PHE A 261 21.06 -15.32 0.41
CA PHE A 261 19.75 -15.89 0.73
C PHE A 261 19.12 -16.53 -0.50
N THR A 262 18.47 -17.68 -0.28
CA THR A 262 17.67 -18.36 -1.30
C THR A 262 16.29 -17.72 -1.44
N LEU A 263 15.63 -17.92 -2.59
CA LEU A 263 14.26 -17.42 -2.80
C LEU A 263 13.28 -17.96 -1.74
N LYS A 264 13.43 -19.23 -1.32
CA LYS A 264 12.61 -19.85 -0.27
C LYS A 264 12.74 -19.13 1.09
N GLN A 265 13.91 -18.59 1.40
CA GLN A 265 14.15 -17.83 2.63
C GLN A 265 13.62 -16.40 2.53
N ILE A 266 13.70 -15.79 1.34
CA ILE A 266 13.23 -14.42 1.07
C ILE A 266 11.72 -14.34 0.99
N TYR A 267 11.06 -15.34 0.42
CA TYR A 267 9.62 -15.31 0.19
C TYR A 267 8.81 -15.02 1.47
N PRO A 268 8.99 -15.72 2.61
CA PRO A 268 8.29 -15.34 3.84
C PRO A 268 8.61 -13.91 4.31
N PHE A 269 9.84 -13.45 4.13
CA PHE A 269 10.22 -12.08 4.47
C PHE A 269 9.41 -11.06 3.66
N THR A 270 9.25 -11.27 2.34
CA THR A 270 8.45 -10.38 1.49
C THR A 270 6.98 -10.36 1.87
N LEU A 271 6.42 -11.49 2.33
CA LEU A 271 5.05 -11.53 2.88
C LEU A 271 4.91 -10.66 4.12
N GLY A 272 5.91 -10.69 5.00
CA GLY A 272 5.95 -9.81 6.16
C GLY A 272 6.02 -8.31 5.79
N THR A 273 6.68 -7.96 4.67
CA THR A 273 6.72 -6.55 4.24
C THR A 273 5.33 -6.01 3.88
N ASN A 274 4.46 -6.83 3.33
CA ASN A 274 3.06 -6.46 3.07
C ASN A 274 2.31 -6.12 4.36
N ILE A 275 2.42 -6.96 5.39
CA ILE A 275 1.80 -6.69 6.70
C ILE A 275 2.36 -5.39 7.30
N GLY A 276 3.68 -5.18 7.21
CA GLY A 276 4.31 -3.96 7.69
C GLY A 276 3.79 -2.68 7.02
N THR A 277 3.41 -2.76 5.74
CA THR A 277 2.84 -1.63 4.99
C THR A 277 1.45 -1.24 5.52
N CYS A 278 0.66 -2.19 6.00
CA CYS A 278 -0.69 -1.94 6.51
C CYS A 278 -0.69 -1.02 7.74
N ILE A 279 0.40 -1.03 8.54
CA ILE A 279 0.53 -0.17 9.72
C ILE A 279 0.42 1.31 9.37
N THR A 280 0.95 1.74 8.21
CA THR A 280 0.85 3.14 7.78
C THR A 280 -0.61 3.53 7.46
N ALA A 281 -1.37 2.64 6.82
CA ALA A 281 -2.79 2.88 6.55
C ALA A 281 -3.62 2.91 7.85
N LEU A 282 -3.32 2.03 8.80
CA LEU A 282 -3.96 2.02 10.13
C LEU A 282 -3.67 3.32 10.88
N LEU A 283 -2.41 3.79 10.88
CA LEU A 283 -2.05 5.08 11.45
C LEU A 283 -2.81 6.23 10.76
N ALA A 284 -2.90 6.23 9.42
CA ALA A 284 -3.66 7.24 8.68
C ALA A 284 -5.14 7.25 9.09
N ALA A 285 -5.75 6.08 9.28
CA ALA A 285 -7.15 5.96 9.70
C ALA A 285 -7.41 6.55 11.10
N THR A 286 -6.44 6.48 12.02
CA THR A 286 -6.57 7.09 13.36
C THR A 286 -6.63 8.62 13.34
N ALA A 287 -6.26 9.26 12.24
CA ALA A 287 -6.40 10.72 12.06
C ALA A 287 -7.85 11.15 11.81
N ILE A 288 -8.66 10.24 11.29
CA ILE A 288 -10.04 10.53 10.93
C ILE A 288 -10.91 10.39 12.16
N THR A 289 -11.71 11.42 12.43
CA THR A 289 -12.60 11.51 13.58
C THR A 289 -14.04 11.80 13.13
N GLY A 290 -14.99 11.49 14.00
CA GLY A 290 -16.42 11.73 13.72
C GLY A 290 -17.06 10.62 12.85
N PRO A 291 -18.14 10.92 12.12
CA PRO A 291 -19.01 9.90 11.49
C PRO A 291 -18.32 9.00 10.45
N THR A 292 -17.20 9.43 9.89
CA THR A 292 -16.46 8.66 8.87
C THR A 292 -15.25 7.93 9.42
N ALA A 293 -14.98 7.99 10.73
CA ALA A 293 -13.85 7.33 11.39
C ALA A 293 -13.91 5.81 11.21
N GLU A 294 -15.08 5.22 11.39
CA GLU A 294 -15.29 3.78 11.21
C GLU A 294 -15.02 3.33 9.78
N LEU A 295 -15.50 4.07 8.78
CA LEU A 295 -15.25 3.75 7.37
C LEU A 295 -13.76 3.87 7.00
N ALA A 296 -13.07 4.88 7.54
CA ALA A 296 -11.63 5.05 7.36
C ALA A 296 -10.85 3.90 8.01
N MET A 297 -11.26 3.48 9.21
CA MET A 297 -10.68 2.31 9.87
C MET A 297 -11.01 1.03 9.12
N GLN A 298 -12.23 0.87 8.61
CA GLN A 298 -12.65 -0.28 7.83
C GLN A 298 -11.76 -0.48 6.60
N ILE A 299 -11.49 0.56 5.80
CA ILE A 299 -10.62 0.40 4.62
C ILE A 299 -9.17 0.10 5.00
N ALA A 300 -8.66 0.60 6.12
CA ALA A 300 -7.35 0.24 6.62
C ALA A 300 -7.31 -1.23 7.09
N MET A 301 -8.39 -1.73 7.70
CA MET A 301 -8.54 -3.14 8.07
C MET A 301 -8.70 -4.04 6.84
N VAL A 302 -9.37 -3.59 5.78
CA VAL A 302 -9.38 -4.30 4.48
C VAL A 302 -7.96 -4.54 3.99
N HIS A 303 -7.09 -3.51 4.04
CA HIS A 303 -5.69 -3.65 3.63
C HIS A 303 -4.96 -4.72 4.44
N LEU A 304 -5.15 -4.73 5.75
CA LEU A 304 -4.58 -5.76 6.63
C LEU A 304 -5.15 -7.15 6.34
N LEU A 305 -6.47 -7.28 6.28
CA LEU A 305 -7.15 -8.55 6.03
C LEU A 305 -6.79 -9.15 4.68
N PHE A 306 -6.73 -8.33 3.62
CA PHE A 306 -6.30 -8.79 2.29
C PHE A 306 -4.93 -9.47 2.36
N ASN A 307 -3.96 -8.85 3.04
CA ASN A 307 -2.62 -9.42 3.17
C ASN A 307 -2.59 -10.65 4.08
N VAL A 308 -3.29 -10.62 5.21
CA VAL A 308 -3.35 -11.76 6.15
C VAL A 308 -4.05 -12.94 5.53
N LEU A 309 -5.23 -12.76 4.91
CA LEU A 309 -5.95 -13.84 4.23
C LEU A 309 -5.18 -14.36 3.02
N GLY A 310 -4.55 -13.47 2.24
CA GLY A 310 -3.66 -13.86 1.16
C GLY A 310 -2.53 -14.78 1.64
N ILE A 311 -1.90 -14.44 2.77
CA ILE A 311 -0.86 -15.27 3.39
C ILE A 311 -1.45 -16.60 3.88
N LEU A 312 -2.57 -16.58 4.59
CA LEU A 312 -3.19 -17.81 5.10
C LEU A 312 -3.60 -18.76 3.98
N VAL A 313 -4.18 -18.24 2.90
CA VAL A 313 -4.62 -19.05 1.75
C VAL A 313 -3.41 -19.50 0.92
N ILE A 314 -2.57 -18.57 0.46
CA ILE A 314 -1.52 -18.90 -0.50
C ILE A 314 -0.33 -19.57 0.20
N TYR A 315 0.14 -19.03 1.32
CA TYR A 315 1.29 -19.59 2.01
C TYR A 315 0.91 -20.79 2.89
N GLY A 316 -0.30 -20.80 3.46
CA GLY A 316 -0.82 -21.89 4.28
C GLY A 316 -1.07 -23.18 3.50
N ILE A 317 -1.53 -23.09 2.25
CA ILE A 317 -1.82 -24.25 1.42
C ILE A 317 -0.54 -24.68 0.67
N PRO A 318 -0.03 -25.91 0.88
CA PRO A 318 1.27 -26.35 0.33
C PRO A 318 1.40 -26.25 -1.20
N PHE A 319 0.32 -26.49 -1.94
CA PHE A 319 0.28 -26.35 -3.39
C PHE A 319 0.38 -24.87 -3.81
N LEU A 320 -0.47 -24.01 -3.27
CA LEU A 320 -0.50 -22.58 -3.61
C LEU A 320 0.81 -21.88 -3.21
N ARG A 321 1.40 -22.25 -2.07
CA ARG A 321 2.68 -21.69 -1.60
C ARG A 321 3.82 -21.82 -2.61
N ARG A 322 3.78 -22.84 -3.48
CA ARG A 322 4.83 -23.07 -4.48
C ARG A 322 4.68 -22.19 -5.72
N LEU A 323 3.48 -21.66 -5.97
CA LEU A 323 3.19 -20.93 -7.20
C LEU A 323 3.95 -19.59 -7.31
N PRO A 324 3.95 -18.68 -6.30
CA PRO A 324 4.67 -17.41 -6.43
C PRO A 324 6.18 -17.58 -6.67
N PRO A 325 6.92 -18.44 -5.94
CA PRO A 325 8.32 -18.72 -6.27
C PRO A 325 8.51 -19.30 -7.69
N LEU A 326 7.66 -20.22 -8.12
CA LEU A 326 7.73 -20.82 -9.45
C LEU A 326 7.51 -19.77 -10.54
N MET A 327 6.50 -18.90 -10.40
CA MET A 327 6.24 -17.80 -11.33
C MET A 327 7.43 -16.84 -11.42
N ALA A 328 8.01 -16.48 -10.28
CA ALA A 328 9.15 -15.57 -10.19
C ALA A 328 10.42 -16.20 -10.81
N GLU A 329 10.70 -17.47 -10.54
CA GLU A 329 11.84 -18.20 -11.12
C GLU A 329 11.69 -18.34 -12.63
N THR A 330 10.50 -18.72 -13.13
CA THR A 330 10.23 -18.85 -14.57
C THR A 330 10.41 -17.50 -15.29
N LEU A 331 9.84 -16.43 -14.72
CA LEU A 331 10.00 -15.09 -15.29
C LEU A 331 11.48 -14.66 -15.29
N ALA A 332 12.21 -14.94 -14.21
CA ALA A 332 13.64 -14.63 -14.10
C ALA A 332 14.49 -15.41 -15.12
N GLU A 333 14.17 -16.66 -15.41
CA GLU A 333 14.84 -17.46 -16.44
C GLU A 333 14.59 -16.90 -17.84
N LEU A 334 13.35 -16.52 -18.16
CA LEU A 334 13.03 -15.86 -19.44
C LEU A 334 13.76 -14.52 -19.55
N ALA A 335 13.75 -13.72 -18.50
CA ALA A 335 14.42 -12.44 -18.40
C ALA A 335 15.97 -12.56 -18.49
N GLN A 336 16.53 -13.65 -17.99
CA GLN A 336 17.96 -13.93 -18.14
C GLN A 336 18.33 -14.21 -19.59
N LYS A 337 17.50 -14.98 -20.31
CA LYS A 337 17.71 -15.32 -21.73
C LYS A 337 17.53 -14.09 -22.63
N ASN A 338 16.48 -13.31 -22.39
CA ASN A 338 16.21 -12.10 -23.18
C ASN A 338 15.66 -11.00 -22.28
N LYS A 339 16.36 -9.87 -22.23
CA LYS A 339 15.98 -8.70 -21.41
C LYS A 339 14.69 -8.03 -21.87
N LEU A 340 14.21 -8.30 -23.08
CA LEU A 340 12.93 -7.80 -23.55
C LEU A 340 11.77 -8.30 -22.67
N TYR A 341 11.88 -9.48 -22.06
CA TYR A 341 10.89 -9.97 -21.09
C TYR A 341 10.79 -9.08 -19.84
N VAL A 342 11.88 -8.42 -19.44
CA VAL A 342 11.84 -7.44 -18.32
C VAL A 342 11.02 -6.22 -18.72
N VAL A 343 11.29 -5.70 -19.92
CA VAL A 343 10.57 -4.51 -20.45
C VAL A 343 9.09 -4.84 -20.65
N ALA A 344 8.80 -6.00 -21.24
CA ALA A 344 7.43 -6.47 -21.45
C ALA A 344 6.68 -6.68 -20.13
N TYR A 345 7.34 -7.25 -19.13
CA TYR A 345 6.77 -7.43 -17.80
C TYR A 345 6.51 -6.09 -17.12
N MET A 346 7.51 -5.23 -17.01
CA MET A 346 7.37 -3.93 -16.34
C MET A 346 6.41 -3.01 -17.08
N GLY A 347 6.59 -2.84 -18.38
CA GLY A 347 5.73 -2.00 -19.21
C GLY A 347 4.32 -2.59 -19.35
N GLY A 348 4.23 -3.88 -19.62
CA GLY A 348 2.96 -4.59 -19.82
C GLY A 348 2.09 -4.61 -18.56
N LEU A 349 2.63 -5.13 -17.46
CA LEU A 349 1.85 -5.33 -16.23
C LEU A 349 1.49 -4.00 -15.55
N PHE A 350 2.45 -3.07 -15.43
CA PHE A 350 2.26 -1.88 -14.60
C PHE A 350 1.67 -0.70 -15.35
N PHE A 351 1.71 -0.70 -16.69
CA PHE A 351 1.24 0.45 -17.48
C PHE A 351 0.30 0.03 -18.61
N VAL A 352 0.72 -0.84 -19.56
CA VAL A 352 -0.09 -1.13 -20.75
C VAL A 352 -1.40 -1.82 -20.38
N LEU A 353 -1.35 -2.92 -19.61
CA LEU A 353 -2.55 -3.65 -19.20
C LEU A 353 -3.54 -2.75 -18.43
N PRO A 354 -3.12 -1.98 -17.40
CA PRO A 354 -4.03 -1.07 -16.71
C PRO A 354 -4.64 0.00 -17.62
N LEU A 355 -3.83 0.65 -18.46
CA LEU A 355 -4.33 1.71 -19.34
C LEU A 355 -5.32 1.17 -20.38
N VAL A 356 -5.06 -0.01 -20.93
CA VAL A 356 -5.99 -0.68 -21.85
C VAL A 356 -7.29 -1.04 -21.15
N MET A 357 -7.23 -1.62 -19.95
CA MET A 357 -8.44 -2.00 -19.20
C MET A 357 -9.26 -0.77 -18.79
N ILE A 358 -8.63 0.30 -18.33
CA ILE A 358 -9.31 1.57 -18.02
C ILE A 358 -9.92 2.16 -19.31
N GLY A 359 -9.19 2.16 -20.41
CA GLY A 359 -9.68 2.68 -21.69
C GLY A 359 -10.89 1.92 -22.23
N ILE A 360 -10.88 0.58 -22.19
CA ILE A 360 -12.01 -0.25 -22.62
C ILE A 360 -13.25 -0.02 -21.75
N SER A 361 -13.08 0.25 -20.46
CA SER A 361 -14.20 0.49 -19.55
C SER A 361 -14.92 1.82 -19.77
N GLN A 362 -14.38 2.70 -20.59
CA GLN A 362 -15.00 3.99 -20.96
C GLN A 362 -15.85 3.91 -22.27
N ILE A 363 -15.77 2.78 -22.96
CA ILE A 363 -16.54 2.48 -24.17
C ILE A 363 -17.80 1.70 -23.80
#